data_00f880fe71f896fa2d022237f9ed0a29
#
_entry.id   00f880fe71f896fa2d022237f9ed0a29
#
_cell.length_a   1.000
_cell.length_b   1.000
_cell.length_c   1.000
_cell.angle_alpha   90.00
_cell.angle_beta   90.00
_cell.angle_gamma   90.00
#
_symmetry.space_group_name_H-M   'P 1'
#
loop_
_entity.id
_entity.type
_entity.pdbx_description
1 polymer ?
#
loop_
_entity_poly.entity_id
_entity_poly.type
_entity_poly.pdbx_seq_one_letter_code
_entity_poly.pdbx_strand_id
1 'polypeptide(L)'
;MLSRRRAPSIQKGCVCGAADGPCGRRPANGFCRDTKDTIVTDGLPCPAARTLRANGAGTPGGRRPHPRSGPAAIEYDCRIMSRKTLLDPRRVREEIAQSAARLIAEDGLDYAGAKRKAARQLLGDTRVAGEWLPDNDQIEEELREYLALFQSDTQPDELRRLREVALDWMRRLAEFHPYVTGAVLNGTANAHSDIHLQAFTDNPKDVAIYLLNQNVQYDVSETRHFAGRADVETLSFLWRPRRDVDAIGIHLALYASDDLRGAVKADARGRVARADAAALRALVEAGKAPSEPE
;
A
#
# COMPACT_ATOMS: atom_id res chain seq x y z
N MET A 1 -45.33 31.74 -2.65
CA MET A 1 -44.50 32.39 -3.71
C MET A 1 -43.14 32.68 -3.09
N LEU A 2 -42.17 31.81 -3.22
CA LEU A 2 -40.79 32.06 -2.85
C LEU A 2 -39.87 31.37 -3.88
N SER A 3 -39.15 32.21 -4.58
CA SER A 3 -38.34 32.00 -5.76
C SER A 3 -37.12 31.12 -5.49
N ARG A 4 -36.93 30.04 -6.25
CA ARG A 4 -35.72 29.22 -6.31
C ARG A 4 -34.62 30.01 -7.03
N ARG A 5 -33.55 30.37 -6.37
CA ARG A 5 -32.30 30.85 -6.99
C ARG A 5 -31.40 29.68 -7.30
N ARG A 6 -31.09 29.46 -8.59
CA ARG A 6 -30.09 28.55 -9.12
C ARG A 6 -28.69 29.11 -8.84
N ALA A 7 -27.78 28.24 -8.38
CA ALA A 7 -26.36 28.55 -8.31
C ALA A 7 -25.70 28.49 -9.70
N PRO A 8 -24.67 29.31 -10.00
CA PRO A 8 -24.01 29.33 -11.30
C PRO A 8 -22.96 28.18 -11.42
N SER A 9 -23.01 27.52 -12.56
CA SER A 9 -22.03 26.54 -13.02
C SER A 9 -20.72 27.23 -13.39
N ILE A 10 -19.62 26.84 -12.79
CA ILE A 10 -18.25 27.27 -13.16
C ILE A 10 -17.79 26.44 -14.37
N GLN A 11 -17.83 27.09 -15.55
CA GLN A 11 -17.16 26.60 -16.76
C GLN A 11 -15.65 26.88 -16.61
N LYS A 12 -14.84 25.82 -16.62
CA LYS A 12 -13.38 25.91 -16.79
C LYS A 12 -13.08 26.18 -18.26
N GLY A 13 -12.75 27.44 -18.60
CA GLY A 13 -12.27 27.83 -19.91
C GLY A 13 -10.83 27.34 -20.13
N CYS A 14 -10.61 26.58 -21.20
CA CYS A 14 -9.28 26.36 -21.77
C CYS A 14 -8.89 27.60 -22.58
N VAL A 15 -7.78 28.23 -22.20
CA VAL A 15 -7.14 29.31 -22.99
C VAL A 15 -6.17 28.65 -23.94
N CYS A 16 -6.49 28.64 -25.25
CA CYS A 16 -5.53 28.35 -26.31
C CYS A 16 -4.93 29.66 -26.80
N GLY A 17 -3.61 29.80 -26.62
CA GLY A 17 -2.85 30.90 -27.22
C GLY A 17 -2.78 30.76 -28.73
N ALA A 18 -2.97 31.88 -29.44
CA ALA A 18 -2.93 32.00 -30.88
C ALA A 18 -1.53 31.89 -31.45
N ALA A 19 -1.37 31.07 -32.51
CA ALA A 19 -0.37 31.26 -33.56
C ALA A 19 -0.94 30.66 -34.86
N ASP A 20 -0.90 31.47 -35.90
CA ASP A 20 -1.52 31.29 -37.22
C ASP A 20 -0.98 30.09 -38.01
N GLY A 21 -1.87 29.32 -38.69
CA GLY A 21 -1.54 28.33 -39.71
C GLY A 21 -2.74 27.43 -40.06
N PRO A 22 -3.00 27.12 -41.37
CA PRO A 22 -4.30 26.64 -41.84
C PRO A 22 -4.58 25.16 -41.56
N CYS A 23 -5.82 24.92 -41.21
CA CYS A 23 -6.45 23.64 -40.90
C CYS A 23 -6.50 22.69 -42.10
N GLY A 24 -5.87 21.51 -41.98
CA GLY A 24 -6.00 20.36 -42.87
C GLY A 24 -6.43 19.10 -42.10
N ARG A 25 -7.63 18.63 -42.45
CA ARG A 25 -8.26 17.30 -42.25
C ARG A 25 -7.76 16.35 -41.15
N ARG A 26 -8.67 16.04 -40.23
CA ARG A 26 -8.55 14.98 -39.19
C ARG A 26 -8.43 13.57 -39.80
N PRO A 27 -7.65 12.68 -39.20
CA PRO A 27 -8.06 11.30 -39.06
C PRO A 27 -8.39 10.94 -37.62
N ALA A 28 -9.32 9.99 -37.47
CA ALA A 28 -9.78 9.41 -36.21
C ALA A 28 -8.65 8.60 -35.53
N ASN A 29 -8.72 8.56 -34.20
CA ASN A 29 -7.84 7.87 -33.26
C ASN A 29 -6.64 8.70 -32.76
N GLY A 30 -6.94 9.55 -31.76
CA GLY A 30 -5.96 10.31 -31.04
C GLY A 30 -5.47 9.56 -29.81
N PHE A 31 -4.21 9.20 -29.85
CA PHE A 31 -3.39 8.92 -28.68
C PHE A 31 -2.35 10.03 -28.60
N CYS A 32 -2.46 10.94 -27.65
CA CYS A 32 -1.36 11.84 -27.29
C CYS A 32 -0.36 11.06 -26.44
N ARG A 33 0.83 10.85 -26.98
CA ARG A 33 2.00 10.44 -26.20
C ARG A 33 2.70 11.72 -25.72
N ASP A 34 2.82 11.91 -24.44
CA ASP A 34 3.77 12.85 -23.85
C ASP A 34 5.16 12.24 -23.91
N THR A 35 6.03 12.94 -24.62
CA THR A 35 7.46 12.69 -24.67
C THR A 35 8.13 13.48 -23.56
N LYS A 36 8.69 12.80 -22.56
CA LYS A 36 9.89 13.16 -21.80
C LYS A 36 10.06 12.17 -20.65
N ASP A 37 11.00 11.22 -20.88
CA ASP A 37 12.00 10.85 -19.89
C ASP A 37 12.88 9.77 -20.52
N THR A 38 14.00 10.25 -21.07
CA THR A 38 15.07 9.39 -21.57
C THR A 38 15.87 8.93 -20.36
N ILE A 39 15.65 7.70 -19.93
CA ILE A 39 16.58 7.01 -19.03
C ILE A 39 17.67 6.40 -19.91
N VAL A 40 18.87 6.98 -19.84
CA VAL A 40 20.09 6.42 -20.41
C VAL A 40 20.49 5.24 -19.53
N THR A 41 20.25 4.03 -20.00
CA THR A 41 20.89 2.84 -19.43
C THR A 41 22.10 2.52 -20.29
N ASP A 42 23.29 2.63 -19.71
CA ASP A 42 24.56 2.19 -20.28
C ASP A 42 24.50 0.70 -20.60
N GLY A 43 24.18 0.39 -21.85
CA GLY A 43 24.27 -0.95 -22.41
C GLY A 43 25.69 -1.24 -22.87
N LEU A 44 26.39 -2.12 -22.17
CA LEU A 44 27.61 -2.73 -22.66
C LEU A 44 27.32 -3.52 -23.95
N PRO A 45 28.07 -3.28 -25.06
CA PRO A 45 27.87 -4.02 -26.29
C PRO A 45 28.47 -5.42 -26.19
N CYS A 46 27.68 -6.42 -26.56
CA CYS A 46 28.17 -7.77 -26.88
C CYS A 46 29.20 -7.72 -28.02
N PRO A 47 30.34 -8.39 -27.92
CA PRO A 47 31.31 -8.44 -29.00
C PRO A 47 30.75 -9.25 -30.18
N ALA A 48 30.61 -8.56 -31.31
CA ALA A 48 30.23 -9.16 -32.59
C ALA A 48 31.24 -10.19 -33.05
N ALA A 49 30.76 -11.37 -33.39
CA ALA A 49 31.53 -12.41 -34.08
C ALA A 49 31.96 -11.90 -35.46
N ARG A 50 33.27 -11.71 -35.63
CA ARG A 50 33.90 -11.45 -36.92
C ARG A 50 33.83 -12.71 -37.80
N THR A 51 33.04 -12.69 -38.83
CA THR A 51 33.12 -13.63 -39.93
C THR A 51 34.33 -13.26 -40.79
N LEU A 52 35.41 -14.04 -40.72
CA LEU A 52 36.53 -14.00 -41.69
C LEU A 52 36.10 -14.75 -42.94
N ARG A 53 35.92 -14.04 -44.05
CA ARG A 53 35.88 -14.60 -45.39
C ARG A 53 37.31 -14.94 -45.78
N ALA A 54 37.61 -16.21 -45.99
CA ALA A 54 38.83 -16.65 -46.66
C ALA A 54 38.47 -16.96 -48.13
N ASN A 55 39.04 -16.13 -49.04
CA ASN A 55 39.20 -16.43 -50.45
C ASN A 55 40.47 -17.25 -50.60
N GLY A 56 40.47 -18.32 -51.34
CA GLY A 56 41.68 -19.05 -51.67
C GLY A 56 41.38 -20.28 -52.53
N ALA A 57 41.69 -20.17 -53.81
CA ALA A 57 41.63 -21.22 -54.82
C ALA A 57 42.81 -22.21 -54.68
N GLY A 58 42.64 -23.46 -55.16
CA GLY A 58 43.77 -24.33 -55.54
C GLY A 58 43.70 -25.79 -55.07
N THR A 59 43.25 -26.64 -55.87
CA THR A 59 43.44 -28.02 -56.31
C THR A 59 44.50 -28.95 -55.66
N PRO A 60 44.61 -30.26 -56.10
CA PRO A 60 44.01 -31.38 -55.41
C PRO A 60 45.07 -32.41 -54.95
N GLY A 61 44.71 -33.29 -54.07
CA GLY A 61 45.59 -34.45 -53.87
C GLY A 61 45.64 -35.03 -52.46
N GLY A 62 45.05 -36.17 -52.29
CA GLY A 62 45.67 -37.22 -51.48
C GLY A 62 45.39 -37.27 -50.01
N ARG A 63 44.75 -38.40 -49.64
CA ARG A 63 44.77 -39.08 -48.34
C ARG A 63 43.78 -38.59 -47.26
N ARG A 64 42.82 -39.46 -46.98
CA ARG A 64 41.95 -39.40 -45.83
C ARG A 64 42.78 -39.49 -44.55
N PRO A 65 42.65 -38.58 -43.60
CA PRO A 65 43.02 -38.81 -42.24
C PRO A 65 41.79 -39.18 -41.40
N HIS A 66 41.97 -40.06 -40.44
CA HIS A 66 41.03 -40.53 -39.45
C HIS A 66 40.36 -39.39 -38.67
N PRO A 67 39.10 -39.62 -38.20
CA PRO A 67 38.46 -38.68 -37.35
C PRO A 67 39.16 -38.67 -35.98
N ARG A 68 39.88 -37.59 -35.69
CA ARG A 68 40.28 -37.24 -34.31
C ARG A 68 39.03 -36.80 -33.57
N SER A 69 38.69 -37.55 -32.54
CA SER A 69 37.71 -37.16 -31.52
C SER A 69 38.13 -35.83 -30.90
N GLY A 70 37.61 -34.75 -31.42
CA GLY A 70 37.64 -33.47 -30.73
C GLY A 70 36.65 -33.46 -29.56
N PRO A 71 36.89 -32.69 -28.51
CA PRO A 71 35.96 -32.60 -27.40
C PRO A 71 34.61 -32.12 -27.95
N ALA A 72 33.53 -32.82 -27.54
CA ALA A 72 32.17 -32.45 -27.89
C ALA A 72 31.96 -30.99 -27.51
N ALA A 73 31.66 -30.19 -28.52
CA ALA A 73 31.18 -28.82 -28.27
C ALA A 73 29.90 -28.96 -27.45
N ILE A 74 29.97 -28.55 -26.21
CA ILE A 74 28.79 -28.39 -25.40
C ILE A 74 28.02 -27.23 -26.04
N GLU A 75 27.06 -27.55 -26.88
CA GLU A 75 26.05 -26.60 -27.30
C GLU A 75 25.27 -26.20 -26.07
N TYR A 76 25.60 -25.02 -25.53
CA TYR A 76 24.74 -24.37 -24.58
C TYR A 76 23.45 -24.01 -25.32
N ASP A 77 22.46 -24.89 -25.21
CA ASP A 77 21.08 -24.61 -25.60
C ASP A 77 20.59 -23.44 -24.70
N CYS A 78 20.81 -22.22 -25.19
CA CYS A 78 20.22 -21.02 -24.62
C CYS A 78 18.72 -21.01 -24.88
N ARG A 79 18.00 -22.06 -24.47
CA ARG A 79 16.57 -21.99 -24.25
C ARG A 79 16.39 -20.97 -23.15
N ILE A 80 15.78 -19.89 -23.50
CA ILE A 80 15.23 -18.88 -22.61
C ILE A 80 14.40 -19.61 -21.54
N MET A 81 15.05 -20.02 -20.45
CA MET A 81 14.35 -20.47 -19.25
C MET A 81 13.43 -19.32 -18.87
N SER A 82 12.14 -19.55 -18.98
CA SER A 82 11.13 -18.59 -18.57
C SER A 82 11.52 -18.08 -17.18
N ARG A 83 11.71 -16.77 -17.01
CA ARG A 83 12.09 -16.14 -15.71
C ARG A 83 11.23 -16.64 -14.55
N LYS A 84 10.02 -17.12 -14.82
CA LYS A 84 9.12 -17.74 -13.83
C LYS A 84 9.61 -19.03 -13.20
N THR A 85 10.50 -19.79 -13.86
CA THR A 85 10.99 -21.09 -13.35
C THR A 85 12.15 -20.96 -12.35
N LEU A 86 12.75 -19.78 -12.24
CA LEU A 86 13.88 -19.51 -11.33
C LEU A 86 13.51 -18.68 -10.08
N LEU A 87 12.26 -18.23 -9.96
CA LEU A 87 11.84 -17.44 -8.83
C LEU A 87 11.35 -18.37 -7.71
N ASP A 88 12.04 -18.37 -6.60
CA ASP A 88 11.56 -18.98 -5.37
C ASP A 88 10.33 -18.19 -4.86
N PRO A 89 9.16 -18.81 -4.70
CA PRO A 89 7.96 -18.14 -4.21
C PRO A 89 8.15 -17.45 -2.86
N ARG A 90 9.03 -17.98 -2.01
CA ARG A 90 9.33 -17.39 -0.70
C ARG A 90 10.04 -16.05 -0.85
N ARG A 91 11.09 -16.01 -1.68
CA ARG A 91 11.85 -14.76 -1.94
C ARG A 91 10.97 -13.69 -2.57
N VAL A 92 10.16 -14.08 -3.56
CA VAL A 92 9.21 -13.14 -4.19
C VAL A 92 8.21 -12.59 -3.19
N ARG A 93 7.73 -13.44 -2.28
CA ARG A 93 6.82 -13.01 -1.21
C ARG A 93 7.48 -12.00 -0.26
N GLU A 94 8.72 -12.25 0.14
CA GLU A 94 9.52 -11.31 0.95
C GLU A 94 9.73 -9.98 0.22
N GLU A 95 10.15 -10.00 -1.04
CA GLU A 95 10.34 -8.79 -1.84
C GLU A 95 9.04 -7.99 -2.03
N ILE A 96 7.90 -8.67 -2.21
CA ILE A 96 6.59 -8.02 -2.24
C ILE A 96 6.26 -7.42 -0.87
N ALA A 97 6.55 -8.11 0.24
CA ALA A 97 6.28 -7.62 1.58
C ALA A 97 7.10 -6.36 1.89
N GLN A 98 8.40 -6.36 1.59
CA GLN A 98 9.29 -5.21 1.76
C GLN A 98 8.85 -4.01 0.91
N SER A 99 8.54 -4.25 -0.37
CA SER A 99 8.03 -3.19 -1.25
C SER A 99 6.69 -2.64 -0.77
N ALA A 100 5.78 -3.50 -0.29
CA ALA A 100 4.50 -3.08 0.27
C ALA A 100 4.67 -2.27 1.56
N ALA A 101 5.56 -2.72 2.46
CA ALA A 101 5.89 -2.01 3.70
C ALA A 101 6.40 -0.59 3.42
N ARG A 102 7.30 -0.46 2.45
CA ARG A 102 7.79 0.85 2.00
C ARG A 102 6.67 1.75 1.48
N LEU A 103 5.79 1.21 0.62
CA LEU A 103 4.65 1.96 0.07
C LEU A 103 3.65 2.41 1.15
N ILE A 104 3.48 1.62 2.21
CA ILE A 104 2.66 2.00 3.37
C ILE A 104 3.36 3.13 4.15
N ALA A 105 4.66 3.00 4.40
CA ALA A 105 5.42 3.95 5.19
C ALA A 105 5.61 5.31 4.51
N GLU A 106 5.82 5.33 3.19
CA GLU A 106 6.13 6.54 2.42
C GLU A 106 4.89 7.18 1.77
N ASP A 107 4.00 6.34 1.17
CA ASP A 107 2.86 6.82 0.38
C ASP A 107 1.53 6.76 1.18
N GLY A 108 1.50 6.20 2.38
CA GLY A 108 0.29 6.04 3.18
C GLY A 108 -0.76 5.11 2.57
N LEU A 109 -0.35 4.14 1.76
CA LEU A 109 -1.28 3.19 1.14
C LEU A 109 -1.84 2.20 2.17
N ASP A 110 -3.08 1.77 1.94
CA ASP A 110 -3.67 0.66 2.67
C ASP A 110 -2.96 -0.67 2.32
N TYR A 111 -3.03 -1.68 3.20
CA TYR A 111 -2.37 -2.98 3.01
C TYR A 111 -2.74 -3.67 1.68
N ALA A 112 -4.00 -3.59 1.26
CA ALA A 112 -4.46 -4.21 0.03
C ALA A 112 -3.94 -3.48 -1.22
N GLY A 113 -3.92 -2.14 -1.19
CA GLY A 113 -3.39 -1.27 -2.24
C GLY A 113 -1.88 -1.44 -2.38
N ALA A 114 -1.16 -1.38 -1.27
CA ALA A 114 0.29 -1.55 -1.22
C ALA A 114 0.71 -2.93 -1.77
N LYS A 115 0.04 -4.01 -1.32
CA LYS A 115 0.26 -5.38 -1.80
C LYS A 115 0.04 -5.50 -3.31
N ARG A 116 -1.06 -4.95 -3.83
CA ARG A 116 -1.33 -4.97 -5.28
C ARG A 116 -0.31 -4.16 -6.07
N LYS A 117 0.06 -2.97 -5.58
CA LYS A 117 1.05 -2.10 -6.24
C LYS A 117 2.44 -2.75 -6.24
N ALA A 118 2.88 -3.29 -5.11
CA ALA A 118 4.16 -4.00 -4.98
C ALA A 118 4.23 -5.25 -5.89
N ALA A 119 3.19 -6.08 -5.88
CA ALA A 119 3.12 -7.25 -6.75
C ALA A 119 3.18 -6.88 -8.24
N ARG A 120 2.50 -5.80 -8.64
CA ARG A 120 2.54 -5.30 -10.02
C ARG A 120 3.93 -4.78 -10.41
N GLN A 121 4.60 -4.07 -9.52
CA GLN A 121 5.94 -3.55 -9.74
C GLN A 121 6.96 -4.68 -9.95
N LEU A 122 6.83 -5.77 -9.18
CA LEU A 122 7.80 -6.88 -9.21
C LEU A 122 7.51 -7.89 -10.34
N LEU A 123 6.25 -8.24 -10.54
CA LEU A 123 5.82 -9.33 -11.44
C LEU A 123 5.14 -8.85 -12.72
N GLY A 124 4.92 -7.53 -12.86
CA GLY A 124 4.15 -6.94 -13.96
C GLY A 124 2.65 -7.17 -13.80
N ASP A 125 1.88 -6.87 -14.88
CA ASP A 125 0.41 -6.98 -14.88
C ASP A 125 -0.10 -8.43 -15.01
N THR A 126 0.70 -9.42 -14.64
CA THR A 126 0.27 -10.82 -14.66
C THR A 126 -0.55 -11.16 -13.44
N ARG A 127 -1.57 -12.03 -13.62
CA ARG A 127 -2.32 -12.57 -12.47
C ARG A 127 -1.38 -13.37 -11.57
N VAL A 128 -1.21 -12.88 -10.35
CA VAL A 128 -0.34 -13.49 -9.34
C VAL A 128 -1.14 -14.54 -8.56
N ALA A 129 -0.60 -15.75 -8.45
CA ALA A 129 -1.20 -16.78 -7.61
C ALA A 129 -1.09 -16.40 -6.13
N GLY A 130 -2.09 -16.77 -5.32
CA GLY A 130 -2.15 -16.37 -3.91
C GLY A 130 -0.95 -16.82 -3.07
N GLU A 131 -0.30 -17.92 -3.45
CA GLU A 131 0.91 -18.43 -2.79
C GLU A 131 2.13 -17.48 -2.90
N TRP A 132 2.11 -16.58 -3.85
CA TRP A 132 3.16 -15.57 -4.09
C TRP A 132 2.91 -14.27 -3.35
N LEU A 133 1.72 -14.09 -2.78
CA LEU A 133 1.36 -12.88 -2.08
C LEU A 133 1.64 -13.03 -0.58
N PRO A 134 2.27 -12.03 0.07
CA PRO A 134 2.45 -12.02 1.50
C PRO A 134 1.11 -11.91 2.23
N ASP A 135 1.01 -12.46 3.41
CA ASP A 135 -0.07 -12.14 4.33
C ASP A 135 0.13 -10.75 4.97
N ASN A 136 -0.86 -10.27 5.72
CA ASN A 136 -0.74 -8.96 6.35
C ASN A 136 0.26 -8.95 7.51
N ASP A 137 0.44 -10.09 8.18
CA ASP A 137 1.39 -10.22 9.27
C ASP A 137 2.84 -10.08 8.78
N GLN A 138 3.15 -10.66 7.60
CA GLN A 138 4.45 -10.51 6.96
C GLN A 138 4.73 -9.05 6.57
N ILE A 139 3.73 -8.37 6.00
CA ILE A 139 3.87 -6.95 5.65
C ILE A 139 4.03 -6.10 6.92
N GLU A 140 3.32 -6.42 7.99
CA GLU A 140 3.41 -5.70 9.27
C GLU A 140 4.81 -5.84 9.89
N GLU A 141 5.42 -7.04 9.81
CA GLU A 141 6.78 -7.25 10.29
C GLU A 141 7.80 -6.43 9.51
N GLU A 142 7.76 -6.49 8.17
CA GLU A 142 8.63 -5.69 7.30
C GLU A 142 8.40 -4.18 7.51
N LEU A 143 7.15 -3.77 7.73
CA LEU A 143 6.82 -2.38 8.03
C LEU A 143 7.43 -1.92 9.37
N ARG A 144 7.39 -2.77 10.37
CA ARG A 144 8.00 -2.47 11.68
C ARG A 144 9.52 -2.31 11.57
N GLU A 145 10.17 -3.21 10.81
CA GLU A 145 11.61 -3.10 10.53
C GLU A 145 11.93 -1.83 9.72
N TYR A 146 11.14 -1.52 8.70
CA TYR A 146 11.32 -0.32 7.90
C TYR A 146 11.22 0.96 8.73
N LEU A 147 10.18 1.08 9.57
CA LEU A 147 9.98 2.24 10.44
C LEU A 147 11.13 2.39 11.45
N ALA A 148 11.61 1.29 12.04
CA ALA A 148 12.73 1.30 12.97
C ALA A 148 14.05 1.76 12.31
N LEU A 149 14.26 1.43 11.03
CA LEU A 149 15.47 1.80 10.30
C LEU A 149 15.42 3.22 9.74
N PHE A 150 14.27 3.68 9.23
CA PHE A 150 14.17 4.91 8.44
C PHE A 150 13.37 6.03 9.09
N GLN A 151 12.54 5.73 10.08
CA GLN A 151 11.68 6.71 10.76
C GLN A 151 11.82 6.67 12.30
N SER A 152 12.91 6.13 12.82
CA SER A 152 13.17 5.98 14.26
C SER A 152 13.05 7.28 15.05
N ASP A 153 13.38 8.42 14.45
CA ASP A 153 13.38 9.73 15.11
C ASP A 153 12.00 10.39 15.18
N THR A 154 11.10 10.05 14.24
CA THR A 154 9.81 10.75 14.10
C THR A 154 8.60 9.87 14.42
N GLN A 155 8.68 8.60 14.08
CA GLN A 155 7.57 7.65 14.20
C GLN A 155 7.09 7.45 15.67
N PRO A 156 7.96 7.37 16.69
CA PRO A 156 7.51 7.18 18.07
C PRO A 156 6.66 8.36 18.60
N ASP A 157 7.02 9.59 18.24
CA ASP A 157 6.27 10.78 18.64
C ASP A 157 4.92 10.85 17.92
N GLU A 158 4.90 10.51 16.64
CA GLU A 158 3.67 10.47 15.84
C GLU A 158 2.72 9.37 16.33
N LEU A 159 3.23 8.18 16.60
CA LEU A 159 2.47 7.08 17.18
C LEU A 159 1.85 7.45 18.52
N ARG A 160 2.63 8.12 19.38
CA ARG A 160 2.13 8.61 20.68
C ARG A 160 1.00 9.61 20.48
N ARG A 161 1.19 10.59 19.57
CA ARG A 161 0.16 11.57 19.21
C ARG A 161 -1.13 10.92 18.75
N LEU A 162 -1.04 9.95 17.83
CA LEU A 162 -2.21 9.21 17.33
C LEU A 162 -2.91 8.42 18.43
N ARG A 163 -2.15 7.78 19.33
CA ARG A 163 -2.70 7.05 20.48
C ARG A 163 -3.43 7.98 21.46
N GLU A 164 -2.90 9.18 21.70
CA GLU A 164 -3.54 10.18 22.57
C GLU A 164 -4.86 10.67 21.97
N VAL A 165 -4.91 10.93 20.65
CA VAL A 165 -6.15 11.30 19.95
C VAL A 165 -7.15 10.15 19.96
N ALA A 166 -6.70 8.91 19.73
CA ALA A 166 -7.56 7.72 19.83
C ALA A 166 -8.17 7.58 21.22
N LEU A 167 -7.38 7.75 22.30
CA LEU A 167 -7.86 7.74 23.68
C LEU A 167 -8.91 8.82 23.96
N ASP A 168 -8.72 10.03 23.43
CA ASP A 168 -9.69 11.12 23.59
C ASP A 168 -11.03 10.74 22.93
N TRP A 169 -10.99 10.21 21.71
CA TRP A 169 -12.19 9.73 21.04
C TRP A 169 -12.82 8.52 21.73
N MET A 170 -12.03 7.58 22.23
CA MET A 170 -12.56 6.45 22.98
C MET A 170 -13.26 6.90 24.28
N ARG A 171 -12.80 7.96 24.95
CA ARG A 171 -13.50 8.54 26.11
C ARG A 171 -14.83 9.18 25.70
N ARG A 172 -14.87 9.91 24.58
CA ARG A 172 -16.08 10.55 24.05
C ARG A 172 -17.14 9.51 23.66
N LEU A 173 -16.69 8.38 23.14
CA LEU A 173 -17.54 7.28 22.68
C LEU A 173 -17.74 6.19 23.74
N ALA A 174 -17.47 6.46 25.02
CA ALA A 174 -17.45 5.44 26.08
C ALA A 174 -18.74 4.64 26.20
N GLU A 175 -19.90 5.25 25.94
CA GLU A 175 -21.21 4.60 25.95
C GLU A 175 -21.39 3.54 24.85
N PHE A 176 -20.58 3.58 23.77
CA PHE A 176 -20.62 2.67 22.64
C PHE A 176 -19.52 1.61 22.67
N HIS A 177 -18.92 1.37 23.81
CA HIS A 177 -17.87 0.35 24.01
C HIS A 177 -16.78 0.38 22.94
N PRO A 178 -16.00 1.48 22.81
CA PRO A 178 -15.03 1.66 21.77
C PRO A 178 -13.77 0.83 22.00
N TYR A 179 -13.23 0.27 20.91
CA TYR A 179 -11.95 -0.43 20.86
C TYR A 179 -11.09 0.14 19.73
N VAL A 180 -9.79 0.28 19.97
CA VAL A 180 -8.81 0.65 18.94
C VAL A 180 -8.26 -0.60 18.27
N THR A 181 -7.94 -0.47 16.97
CA THR A 181 -7.37 -1.55 16.14
C THR A 181 -6.36 -0.98 15.12
N GLY A 182 -5.70 -1.86 14.37
CA GLY A 182 -4.79 -1.50 13.27
C GLY A 182 -3.48 -0.88 13.72
N ALA A 183 -2.90 -0.04 12.87
CA ALA A 183 -1.54 0.48 13.00
C ALA A 183 -1.27 1.22 14.31
N VAL A 184 -2.25 1.96 14.84
CA VAL A 184 -2.15 2.67 16.12
C VAL A 184 -1.98 1.71 17.29
N LEU A 185 -2.69 0.57 17.27
CA LEU A 185 -2.55 -0.48 18.27
C LEU A 185 -1.24 -1.24 18.11
N ASN A 186 -0.95 -1.69 16.88
CA ASN A 186 0.21 -2.55 16.56
C ASN A 186 1.56 -1.83 16.68
N GLY A 187 1.55 -0.49 16.73
CA GLY A 187 2.76 0.32 16.82
C GLY A 187 3.42 0.65 15.48
N THR A 188 2.74 0.37 14.35
CA THR A 188 3.23 0.67 13.01
C THR A 188 2.65 1.95 12.40
N ALA A 189 1.90 2.73 13.20
CA ALA A 189 1.36 4.01 12.75
C ALA A 189 2.45 5.08 12.59
N ASN A 190 2.30 5.90 11.57
CA ASN A 190 3.17 7.03 11.24
C ASN A 190 2.32 8.26 10.82
N ALA A 191 2.96 9.29 10.26
CA ALA A 191 2.31 10.53 9.84
C ALA A 191 1.19 10.38 8.80
N HIS A 192 1.18 9.26 8.06
CA HIS A 192 0.17 8.96 7.03
C HIS A 192 -0.94 8.02 7.53
N SER A 193 -0.91 7.65 8.80
CA SER A 193 -1.81 6.64 9.35
C SER A 193 -3.08 7.26 9.92
N ASP A 194 -4.23 6.67 9.58
CA ASP A 194 -5.52 6.97 10.17
C ASP A 194 -5.78 6.15 11.44
N ILE A 195 -6.70 6.63 12.27
CA ILE A 195 -7.13 5.96 13.49
C ILE A 195 -8.33 5.08 13.17
N HIS A 196 -8.22 3.78 13.45
CA HIS A 196 -9.31 2.83 13.30
C HIS A 196 -9.89 2.46 14.67
N LEU A 197 -11.15 2.81 14.86
CA LEU A 197 -11.94 2.48 16.05
C LEU A 197 -13.08 1.53 15.68
N GLN A 198 -13.51 0.74 16.63
CA GLN A 198 -14.68 -0.13 16.54
C GLN A 198 -15.60 0.17 17.70
N ALA A 199 -16.85 0.44 17.44
CA ALA A 199 -17.87 0.62 18.47
C ALA A 199 -18.82 -0.58 18.49
N PHE A 200 -19.20 -1.01 19.68
CA PHE A 200 -20.12 -2.13 19.87
C PHE A 200 -21.41 -1.61 20.52
N THR A 201 -22.48 -1.58 19.75
CA THR A 201 -23.76 -0.96 20.15
C THR A 201 -24.94 -1.75 19.63
N ASP A 202 -26.06 -1.69 20.34
CA ASP A 202 -27.32 -2.32 19.89
C ASP A 202 -27.98 -1.52 18.76
N ASN A 203 -27.73 -0.21 18.71
CA ASN A 203 -28.27 0.67 17.68
C ASN A 203 -27.20 1.55 17.06
N PRO A 204 -26.72 1.23 15.85
CA PRO A 204 -25.70 2.02 15.14
C PRO A 204 -26.10 3.49 14.92
N LYS A 205 -27.41 3.78 14.83
CA LYS A 205 -27.91 5.15 14.63
C LYS A 205 -27.60 6.09 15.79
N ASP A 206 -27.48 5.56 17.01
CA ASP A 206 -27.18 6.38 18.20
C ASP A 206 -25.76 6.98 18.09
N VAL A 207 -24.81 6.23 17.53
CA VAL A 207 -23.47 6.72 17.26
C VAL A 207 -23.49 7.85 16.21
N ALA A 208 -24.24 7.66 15.14
CA ALA A 208 -24.41 8.66 14.09
C ALA A 208 -25.04 9.96 14.64
N ILE A 209 -26.08 9.84 15.46
CA ILE A 209 -26.75 10.97 16.13
C ILE A 209 -25.76 11.66 17.09
N TYR A 210 -24.99 10.91 17.86
CA TYR A 210 -23.97 11.44 18.75
C TYR A 210 -22.95 12.30 17.99
N LEU A 211 -22.39 11.79 16.89
CA LEU A 211 -21.43 12.55 16.06
C LEU A 211 -22.05 13.85 15.50
N LEU A 212 -23.29 13.79 15.02
CA LEU A 212 -23.99 14.98 14.53
C LEU A 212 -24.21 16.02 15.64
N ASN A 213 -24.55 15.58 16.85
CA ASN A 213 -24.69 16.47 18.01
C ASN A 213 -23.37 17.11 18.44
N GLN A 214 -22.23 16.46 18.15
CA GLN A 214 -20.88 17.04 18.35
C GLN A 214 -20.42 17.91 17.16
N ASN A 215 -21.31 18.19 16.17
CA ASN A 215 -20.99 18.90 14.92
C ASN A 215 -19.86 18.21 14.10
N VAL A 216 -19.72 16.91 14.19
CA VAL A 216 -18.80 16.11 13.39
C VAL A 216 -19.51 15.69 12.11
N GLN A 217 -18.98 16.14 10.97
CA GLN A 217 -19.43 15.67 9.65
C GLN A 217 -18.66 14.38 9.31
N TYR A 218 -19.37 13.37 8.83
CA TYR A 218 -18.80 12.07 8.50
C TYR A 218 -19.34 11.57 7.16
N ASP A 219 -18.54 10.73 6.51
CA ASP A 219 -18.94 9.92 5.36
C ASP A 219 -19.28 8.51 5.83
N VAL A 220 -20.25 7.87 5.16
CA VAL A 220 -20.68 6.51 5.45
C VAL A 220 -20.13 5.57 4.40
N SER A 221 -19.50 4.50 4.84
CA SER A 221 -19.02 3.40 3.99
C SER A 221 -19.32 2.06 4.65
N GLU A 222 -19.13 0.98 3.92
CA GLU A 222 -19.24 -0.37 4.44
C GLU A 222 -17.87 -1.04 4.47
N THR A 223 -17.56 -1.70 5.58
CA THR A 223 -16.33 -2.50 5.72
C THR A 223 -16.66 -3.94 6.08
N ARG A 224 -15.76 -4.85 5.66
CA ARG A 224 -15.95 -6.27 5.92
C ARG A 224 -15.96 -6.56 7.41
N HIS A 225 -16.95 -7.32 7.85
CA HIS A 225 -17.04 -7.80 9.23
C HIS A 225 -15.85 -8.70 9.58
N PHE A 226 -15.22 -8.50 10.75
CA PHE A 226 -14.04 -9.26 11.18
C PHE A 226 -14.26 -10.78 11.27
N ALA A 227 -15.49 -11.23 11.53
CA ALA A 227 -15.86 -12.65 11.58
C ALA A 227 -16.46 -13.18 10.27
N GLY A 228 -16.34 -12.44 9.16
CA GLY A 228 -16.85 -12.86 7.85
C GLY A 228 -18.39 -12.88 7.73
N ARG A 229 -19.08 -12.15 8.60
CA ARG A 229 -20.53 -11.89 8.50
C ARG A 229 -20.82 -10.82 7.46
N ALA A 230 -22.06 -10.31 7.42
CA ALA A 230 -22.45 -9.16 6.60
C ALA A 230 -21.55 -7.95 6.91
N ASP A 231 -21.25 -7.15 5.89
CA ASP A 231 -20.46 -5.94 6.03
C ASP A 231 -21.09 -4.98 7.05
N VAL A 232 -20.27 -4.21 7.72
CA VAL A 232 -20.67 -3.28 8.78
C VAL A 232 -20.50 -1.85 8.33
N GLU A 233 -21.41 -1.00 8.79
CA GLU A 233 -21.35 0.43 8.58
C GLU A 233 -20.11 1.02 9.26
N THR A 234 -19.42 1.90 8.53
CA THR A 234 -18.23 2.62 9.02
C THR A 234 -18.40 4.10 8.78
N LEU A 235 -18.33 4.87 9.85
CA LEU A 235 -18.38 6.33 9.83
C LEU A 235 -16.96 6.87 9.78
N SER A 236 -16.64 7.61 8.73
CA SER A 236 -15.30 8.16 8.48
C SER A 236 -15.33 9.68 8.54
N PHE A 237 -14.45 10.29 9.32
CA PHE A 237 -14.38 11.73 9.47
C PHE A 237 -12.96 12.23 9.71
N LEU A 238 -12.73 13.49 9.40
CA LEU A 238 -11.46 14.18 9.68
C LEU A 238 -11.54 14.91 11.01
N TRP A 239 -10.60 14.62 11.89
CA TRP A 239 -10.45 15.28 13.17
C TRP A 239 -9.21 16.14 13.21
N ARG A 240 -9.36 17.39 13.64
CA ARG A 240 -8.26 18.33 13.83
C ARG A 240 -8.24 18.79 15.27
N PRO A 241 -7.31 18.25 16.08
CA PRO A 241 -7.25 18.61 17.52
C PRO A 241 -6.93 20.09 17.74
N ARG A 242 -6.13 20.70 16.87
CA ARG A 242 -5.79 22.13 16.88
C ARG A 242 -5.66 22.64 15.44
N ARG A 243 -5.76 23.97 15.27
CA ARG A 243 -5.72 24.61 13.93
C ARG A 243 -4.35 24.50 13.24
N ASP A 244 -3.29 24.38 14.01
CA ASP A 244 -1.89 24.30 13.60
C ASP A 244 -1.39 22.87 13.32
N VAL A 245 -2.28 21.87 13.44
CA VAL A 245 -1.95 20.45 13.24
C VAL A 245 -2.76 19.91 12.08
N ASP A 246 -2.16 19.00 11.31
CA ASP A 246 -2.84 18.32 10.23
C ASP A 246 -4.05 17.52 10.73
N ALA A 247 -5.07 17.42 9.87
CA ALA A 247 -6.23 16.63 10.17
C ALA A 247 -5.89 15.14 10.12
N ILE A 248 -6.43 14.39 11.08
CA ILE A 248 -6.28 12.96 11.23
C ILE A 248 -7.57 12.30 10.76
N GLY A 249 -7.48 11.28 9.91
CA GLY A 249 -8.61 10.44 9.56
C GLY A 249 -9.00 9.53 10.72
N ILE A 250 -10.29 9.45 11.02
CA ILE A 250 -10.85 8.54 12.02
C ILE A 250 -11.94 7.71 11.35
N HIS A 251 -11.77 6.40 11.42
CA HIS A 251 -12.70 5.41 10.89
C HIS A 251 -13.32 4.64 12.03
N LEU A 252 -14.62 4.77 12.20
CA LEU A 252 -15.39 4.15 13.28
C LEU A 252 -16.31 3.08 12.70
N ALA A 253 -15.93 1.82 12.79
CA ALA A 253 -16.74 0.69 12.35
C ALA A 253 -17.75 0.29 13.45
N LEU A 254 -19.02 0.09 13.07
CA LEU A 254 -20.13 -0.13 13.98
C LEU A 254 -20.53 -1.61 14.01
N TYR A 255 -20.38 -2.26 15.15
CA TYR A 255 -20.68 -3.66 15.37
C TYR A 255 -21.83 -3.83 16.34
N ALA A 256 -22.56 -4.94 16.25
CA ALA A 256 -23.56 -5.30 17.25
C ALA A 256 -22.89 -5.61 18.60
N SER A 257 -23.56 -5.29 19.72
CA SER A 257 -23.05 -5.58 21.07
C SER A 257 -22.69 -7.05 21.27
N ASP A 258 -23.44 -7.97 20.66
CA ASP A 258 -23.19 -9.41 20.72
C ASP A 258 -21.85 -9.83 20.08
N ASP A 259 -21.31 -9.06 19.17
CA ASP A 259 -20.02 -9.33 18.52
C ASP A 259 -18.82 -9.09 19.42
N LEU A 260 -18.98 -8.33 20.49
CA LEU A 260 -17.90 -7.97 21.42
C LEU A 260 -17.19 -9.22 21.99
N ARG A 261 -17.95 -10.25 22.36
CA ARG A 261 -17.36 -11.49 22.91
C ARG A 261 -16.42 -12.21 21.94
N GLY A 262 -16.69 -12.12 20.64
CA GLY A 262 -15.85 -12.68 19.59
C GLY A 262 -14.67 -11.76 19.25
N ALA A 263 -14.86 -10.46 19.40
CA ALA A 263 -13.92 -9.44 19.01
C ALA A 263 -12.63 -9.40 19.87
N VAL A 264 -12.74 -9.68 21.16
CA VAL A 264 -11.63 -9.59 22.15
C VAL A 264 -10.83 -10.87 22.31
N LYS A 265 -11.07 -11.89 21.50
CA LYS A 265 -10.29 -13.14 21.53
C LYS A 265 -8.91 -12.90 20.92
N ALA A 266 -7.89 -13.44 21.61
CA ALA A 266 -6.55 -13.47 21.05
C ALA A 266 -6.47 -14.43 19.84
N ASP A 267 -5.61 -14.12 18.88
CA ASP A 267 -5.30 -14.99 17.76
C ASP A 267 -4.47 -16.20 18.21
N ALA A 268 -4.14 -17.11 17.27
CA ALA A 268 -3.34 -18.30 17.54
C ALA A 268 -1.91 -17.97 18.04
N ARG A 269 -1.46 -16.73 17.86
CA ARG A 269 -0.16 -16.21 18.32
C ARG A 269 -0.27 -15.46 19.65
N GLY A 270 -1.46 -15.42 20.27
CA GLY A 270 -1.70 -14.71 21.52
C GLY A 270 -1.83 -13.21 21.37
N ARG A 271 -1.89 -12.66 20.14
CA ARG A 271 -2.06 -11.23 19.89
C ARG A 271 -3.52 -10.86 19.94
N VAL A 272 -3.83 -9.75 20.57
CA VAL A 272 -5.19 -9.19 20.61
C VAL A 272 -5.31 -8.15 19.51
N ALA A 273 -6.21 -8.38 18.57
CA ALA A 273 -6.41 -7.48 17.43
C ALA A 273 -7.10 -6.15 17.81
N ARG A 274 -7.53 -6.00 19.07
CA ARG A 274 -8.28 -4.86 19.59
C ARG A 274 -7.89 -4.57 21.02
N ALA A 275 -7.84 -3.29 21.38
CA ALA A 275 -7.58 -2.87 22.75
C ALA A 275 -8.65 -1.88 23.23
N ASP A 276 -9.05 -2.01 24.46
CA ASP A 276 -9.88 -1.02 25.14
C ASP A 276 -9.08 0.23 25.55
N ALA A 277 -9.76 1.22 26.08
CA ALA A 277 -9.12 2.47 26.50
C ALA A 277 -8.09 2.29 27.63
N ALA A 278 -8.24 1.25 28.48
CA ALA A 278 -7.30 1.00 29.58
C ALA A 278 -5.99 0.41 29.03
N ALA A 279 -6.09 -0.57 28.13
CA ALA A 279 -4.93 -1.16 27.45
C ALA A 279 -4.19 -0.13 26.58
N LEU A 280 -4.93 0.71 25.82
CA LEU A 280 -4.31 1.76 25.02
C LEU A 280 -3.58 2.80 25.89
N ARG A 281 -4.16 3.17 27.03
CA ARG A 281 -3.51 4.08 28.01
C ARG A 281 -2.20 3.49 28.51
N ALA A 282 -2.18 2.21 28.88
CA ALA A 282 -0.96 1.54 29.29
C ALA A 282 0.14 1.58 28.22
N LEU A 283 -0.24 1.44 26.92
CA LEU A 283 0.71 1.57 25.80
C LEU A 283 1.26 2.99 25.65
N VAL A 284 0.44 4.02 25.90
CA VAL A 284 0.91 5.42 25.87
C VAL A 284 1.87 5.69 27.04
N GLU A 285 1.57 5.18 28.21
CA GLU A 285 2.42 5.35 29.40
C GLU A 285 3.75 4.59 29.26
N ALA A 286 3.73 3.38 28.72
CA ALA A 286 4.93 2.59 28.45
C ALA A 286 5.84 3.23 27.38
N GLY A 287 5.27 3.97 26.42
CA GLY A 287 6.01 4.71 25.39
C GLY A 287 6.57 6.07 25.82
N LYS A 288 6.27 6.53 27.03
CA LYS A 288 6.94 7.70 27.61
C LYS A 288 8.34 7.27 28.04
N ALA A 289 9.38 7.88 27.43
CA ALA A 289 10.73 7.71 27.92
C ALA A 289 10.76 8.04 29.42
N PRO A 290 11.56 7.31 30.23
CA PRO A 290 11.71 7.65 31.62
C PRO A 290 12.17 9.13 31.68
N SER A 291 11.40 9.97 32.37
CA SER A 291 11.82 11.35 32.67
C SER A 291 13.19 11.23 33.30
N GLU A 292 14.22 11.84 32.70
CA GLU A 292 15.51 11.96 33.36
C GLU A 292 15.26 12.56 34.75
N PRO A 293 15.79 11.97 35.83
CA PRO A 293 15.68 12.59 37.15
C PRO A 293 16.47 13.90 37.12
N GLU A 294 15.81 15.02 37.45
CA GLU A 294 16.43 16.32 37.74
C GLU A 294 17.50 16.20 38.85
#